data_acf8b973ab5828a1fb9df42db37f2bc5
#
_entry.id   acf8b973ab5828a1fb9df42db37f2bc5
#
_cell.length_a   1.000
_cell.length_b   1.000
_cell.length_c   1.000
_cell.angle_alpha   90.00
_cell.angle_beta   90.00
_cell.angle_gamma   90.00
#
_symmetry.space_group_name_H-M   'P 1'
#
loop_
_entity.id
_entity.type
_entity.pdbx_description
1 polymer ?
#
loop_
_entity_poly.entity_id
_entity_poly.type
_entity_poly.pdbx_seq_one_letter_code
_entity_poly.pdbx_strand_id
1 'polypeptide(L)'
;MDTIKDRNSEDLTEAEEIKKRWQEYTEQQYKKDLHDPENHDGVITHLEPDILDWEGKWALGSITTNKASGGDGIPVELFQILKDDAVKVLHSICQQIWKTQQWPQDWKRSVLIPITKRGNAKECSNYRTISLISHASKIRLKILQARLQQYVNHELPDVQAGFRKGRETRNQIANIRWMMEKAREFQKNIYFCFIDYVKALDRVDHNKLWKILKEMGIPAHLTCLLRNLYAGQEETVRTRHGTTDWFK
;
A
#
# COMPACT_ATOMS: atom_id res chain seq x y z
N MET A 1 -22.47 -12.93 4.01
CA MET A 1 -22.02 -12.90 5.40
C MET A 1 -23.08 -12.17 6.17
N ASP A 2 -23.86 -12.93 6.87
CA ASP A 2 -25.10 -12.39 7.43
C ASP A 2 -24.95 -12.05 8.92
N THR A 3 -23.79 -12.35 9.53
CA THR A 3 -23.55 -12.15 10.95
C THR A 3 -22.06 -11.92 11.23
N ILE A 4 -21.74 -10.95 12.08
CA ILE A 4 -20.38 -10.68 12.57
C ILE A 4 -20.44 -10.55 14.10
N LYS A 5 -19.37 -10.91 14.77
CA LYS A 5 -19.26 -10.75 16.21
C LYS A 5 -18.82 -9.33 16.60
N ASP A 6 -19.46 -8.82 17.64
CA ASP A 6 -19.05 -7.60 18.32
C ASP A 6 -17.77 -7.81 19.15
N ARG A 7 -17.40 -6.82 19.99
CA ARG A 7 -16.24 -6.92 20.91
C ARG A 7 -16.46 -7.89 22.06
N ASN A 8 -17.72 -8.19 22.40
CA ASN A 8 -18.13 -9.08 23.48
C ASN A 8 -18.41 -10.51 23.00
N SER A 9 -18.12 -10.79 21.70
CA SER A 9 -18.39 -12.08 21.04
C SER A 9 -19.89 -12.37 20.79
N GLU A 10 -20.76 -11.36 20.86
CA GLU A 10 -22.15 -11.45 20.49
C GLU A 10 -22.35 -11.32 18.98
N ASP A 11 -23.32 -12.03 18.44
CA ASP A 11 -23.61 -12.04 17.00
C ASP A 11 -24.45 -10.81 16.62
N LEU A 12 -23.88 -9.94 15.77
CA LEU A 12 -24.55 -8.81 15.15
C LEU A 12 -25.23 -9.27 13.85
N THR A 13 -26.52 -8.95 13.71
CA THR A 13 -27.35 -9.30 12.54
C THR A 13 -27.85 -8.09 11.77
N GLU A 14 -27.98 -6.95 12.45
CA GLU A 14 -28.45 -5.72 11.84
C GLU A 14 -27.41 -5.07 10.93
N ALA A 15 -27.85 -4.63 9.75
CA ALA A 15 -26.97 -4.07 8.71
C ALA A 15 -26.13 -2.89 9.19
N GLU A 16 -26.73 -1.98 9.96
CA GLU A 16 -26.06 -0.79 10.48
C GLU A 16 -25.05 -1.15 11.58
N GLU A 17 -25.36 -2.09 12.43
CA GLU A 17 -24.43 -2.57 13.47
C GLU A 17 -23.22 -3.28 12.83
N ILE A 18 -23.44 -4.08 11.79
CA ILE A 18 -22.36 -4.74 11.04
C ILE A 18 -21.45 -3.70 10.39
N LYS A 19 -22.00 -2.67 9.74
CA LYS A 19 -21.23 -1.58 9.14
C LYS A 19 -20.40 -0.84 10.21
N LYS A 20 -21.06 -0.46 11.32
CA LYS A 20 -20.42 0.22 12.43
C LYS A 20 -19.28 -0.61 13.02
N ARG A 21 -19.48 -1.92 13.19
CA ARG A 21 -18.43 -2.83 13.67
C ARG A 21 -17.23 -2.91 12.74
N TRP A 22 -17.46 -2.93 11.42
CA TRP A 22 -16.39 -2.89 10.43
C TRP A 22 -15.61 -1.58 10.47
N GLN A 23 -16.30 -0.45 10.58
CA GLN A 23 -15.67 0.85 10.75
C GLN A 23 -14.79 0.89 12.00
N GLU A 24 -15.35 0.55 13.17
CA GLU A 24 -14.59 0.52 14.43
C GLU A 24 -13.35 -0.40 14.37
N TYR A 25 -13.50 -1.57 13.76
CA TYR A 25 -12.40 -2.52 13.62
C TYR A 25 -11.28 -1.95 12.73
N THR A 26 -11.67 -1.35 11.63
CA THR A 26 -10.71 -0.76 10.67
C THR A 26 -10.04 0.47 11.26
N GLU A 27 -10.78 1.39 11.86
CA GLU A 27 -10.23 2.55 12.55
C GLU A 27 -9.22 2.13 13.63
N GLN A 28 -9.55 1.14 14.44
CA GLN A 28 -8.64 0.63 15.47
C GLN A 28 -7.37 0.02 14.86
N GLN A 29 -7.49 -0.64 13.71
CA GLN A 29 -6.37 -1.29 13.03
C GLN A 29 -5.41 -0.28 12.41
N TYR A 30 -5.96 0.77 11.79
CA TYR A 30 -5.20 1.78 11.04
C TYR A 30 -4.99 3.09 11.81
N LYS A 31 -5.65 3.25 12.98
CA LYS A 31 -5.43 4.40 13.86
C LYS A 31 -3.99 4.39 14.36
N LYS A 32 -3.17 5.21 13.75
CA LYS A 32 -1.78 5.44 14.14
C LYS A 32 -1.66 6.88 14.61
N ASP A 33 -0.77 7.10 15.57
CA ASP A 33 -0.37 8.45 15.94
C ASP A 33 0.35 9.09 14.75
N LEU A 34 -0.43 9.82 13.94
CA LEU A 34 0.07 10.65 12.84
C LEU A 34 0.78 11.91 13.36
N HIS A 35 1.07 11.97 14.66
CA HIS A 35 1.83 13.06 15.23
C HIS A 35 3.29 12.89 14.79
N ASP A 36 3.62 13.52 13.67
CA ASP A 36 4.99 13.66 13.21
C ASP A 36 5.60 14.89 13.89
N PRO A 37 6.47 14.73 14.90
CA PRO A 37 7.09 15.85 15.59
C PRO A 37 8.08 16.63 14.70
N GLU A 38 8.47 16.05 13.57
CA GLU A 38 9.33 16.67 12.56
C GLU A 38 8.52 17.13 11.34
N ASN A 39 7.30 17.65 11.53
CA ASN A 39 6.57 18.26 10.44
C ASN A 39 7.33 19.52 9.98
N HIS A 40 8.29 19.31 9.11
CA HIS A 40 9.00 20.40 8.48
C HIS A 40 8.11 20.98 7.37
N ASP A 41 7.40 22.05 7.68
CA ASP A 41 6.85 22.99 6.67
C ASP A 41 7.98 23.68 5.86
N GLY A 42 9.15 23.05 5.83
CA GLY A 42 10.32 23.52 5.10
C GLY A 42 10.08 23.46 3.59
N VAL A 43 10.26 24.60 2.94
CA VAL A 43 10.31 24.68 1.48
C VAL A 43 11.39 23.71 0.99
N ILE A 44 10.97 22.69 0.22
CA ILE A 44 11.92 21.77 -0.38
C ILE A 44 12.66 22.52 -1.48
N THR A 45 13.93 22.78 -1.24
CA THR A 45 14.79 23.56 -2.15
C THR A 45 15.32 22.74 -3.32
N HIS A 46 15.40 21.43 -3.17
CA HIS A 46 15.88 20.51 -4.20
C HIS A 46 14.78 19.55 -4.60
N LEU A 47 14.17 19.83 -5.76
CA LEU A 47 13.21 18.94 -6.38
C LEU A 47 13.96 17.91 -7.23
N GLU A 48 13.47 16.67 -7.21
CA GLU A 48 13.87 15.67 -8.20
C GLU A 48 13.45 16.14 -9.61
N PRO A 49 14.09 15.63 -10.69
CA PRO A 49 13.75 15.97 -12.06
C PRO A 49 12.25 15.81 -12.34
N ASP A 50 11.71 16.71 -13.16
CA ASP A 50 10.30 16.69 -13.55
C ASP A 50 9.87 15.32 -14.11
N ILE A 51 8.58 15.02 -13.96
CA ILE A 51 8.00 13.80 -14.53
C ILE A 51 7.93 13.96 -16.05
N LEU A 52 8.41 12.96 -16.77
CA LEU A 52 8.43 12.94 -18.22
C LEU A 52 7.16 12.25 -18.78
N ASP A 53 6.73 12.65 -19.95
CA ASP A 53 5.55 12.08 -20.65
C ASP A 53 5.62 10.56 -20.80
N TRP A 54 6.79 10.03 -21.09
CA TRP A 54 6.98 8.60 -21.26
C TRP A 54 6.75 7.81 -19.97
N GLU A 55 7.02 8.40 -18.80
CA GLU A 55 6.75 7.76 -17.49
C GLU A 55 5.24 7.59 -17.30
N GLY A 56 4.45 8.59 -17.70
CA GLY A 56 2.98 8.51 -17.68
C GLY A 56 2.46 7.42 -18.62
N LYS A 57 2.98 7.38 -19.86
CA LYS A 57 2.61 6.34 -20.86
C LYS A 57 2.98 4.95 -20.37
N TRP A 58 4.19 4.78 -19.84
CA TRP A 58 4.65 3.52 -19.27
C TRP A 58 3.79 3.08 -18.08
N ALA A 59 3.52 3.99 -17.15
CA ALA A 59 2.72 3.70 -15.98
C ALA A 59 1.30 3.28 -16.35
N LEU A 60 0.64 4.00 -17.26
CA LEU A 60 -0.68 3.64 -17.80
C LEU A 60 -0.66 2.25 -18.46
N GLY A 61 0.33 1.98 -19.31
CA GLY A 61 0.48 0.66 -19.97
C GLY A 61 0.75 -0.49 -19.00
N SER A 62 1.28 -0.19 -17.81
CA SER A 62 1.58 -1.20 -16.78
C SER A 62 0.38 -1.59 -15.90
N ILE A 63 -0.73 -0.85 -15.97
CA ILE A 63 -1.94 -1.14 -15.20
C ILE A 63 -2.76 -2.21 -15.92
N THR A 64 -3.06 -3.28 -15.19
CA THR A 64 -3.86 -4.41 -15.72
C THR A 64 -5.33 -4.04 -15.83
N THR A 65 -5.96 -4.46 -16.93
CA THR A 65 -7.40 -4.35 -17.19
C THR A 65 -8.25 -5.31 -16.34
N ASN A 66 -9.56 -5.17 -16.43
CA ASN A 66 -10.53 -6.02 -15.71
C ASN A 66 -10.32 -6.03 -14.19
N LYS A 67 -9.95 -4.88 -13.63
CA LYS A 67 -9.82 -4.65 -12.20
C LYS A 67 -10.89 -3.70 -11.71
N ALA A 68 -11.37 -3.93 -10.49
CA ALA A 68 -12.34 -3.06 -9.85
C ALA A 68 -11.79 -1.62 -9.74
N SER A 69 -12.64 -0.66 -10.05
CA SER A 69 -12.37 0.77 -9.87
C SER A 69 -12.29 1.15 -8.40
N GLY A 70 -11.67 2.29 -8.11
CA GLY A 70 -11.69 2.91 -6.80
C GLY A 70 -13.04 3.54 -6.46
N GLY A 71 -13.03 4.43 -5.46
CA GLY A 71 -14.24 5.16 -5.03
C GLY A 71 -14.82 6.10 -6.10
N ASP A 72 -14.01 6.50 -7.07
CA ASP A 72 -14.39 7.34 -8.23
C ASP A 72 -15.22 6.59 -9.30
N GLY A 73 -15.25 5.26 -9.24
CA GLY A 73 -15.96 4.42 -10.20
C GLY A 73 -15.34 4.40 -11.61
N ILE A 74 -14.20 5.04 -11.84
CA ILE A 74 -13.57 5.14 -13.16
C ILE A 74 -12.77 3.86 -13.48
N PRO A 75 -13.17 3.06 -14.50
CA PRO A 75 -12.44 1.88 -14.90
C PRO A 75 -11.15 2.24 -15.64
N VAL A 76 -10.12 1.40 -15.53
CA VAL A 76 -8.84 1.64 -16.22
C VAL A 76 -8.99 1.63 -17.74
N GLU A 77 -9.93 0.89 -18.28
CA GLU A 77 -10.24 0.80 -19.70
C GLU A 77 -10.57 2.17 -20.32
N LEU A 78 -11.19 3.07 -19.54
CA LEU A 78 -11.47 4.43 -19.99
C LEU A 78 -10.17 5.19 -20.32
N PHE A 79 -9.15 5.07 -19.45
CA PHE A 79 -7.85 5.70 -19.71
C PHE A 79 -7.15 5.10 -20.93
N GLN A 80 -7.36 3.81 -21.19
CA GLN A 80 -6.78 3.13 -22.35
C GLN A 80 -7.49 3.53 -23.67
N ILE A 81 -8.79 3.78 -23.62
CA ILE A 81 -9.56 4.28 -24.77
C ILE A 81 -9.14 5.71 -25.13
N LEU A 82 -8.99 6.58 -24.13
CA LEU A 82 -8.59 7.98 -24.31
C LEU A 82 -7.10 8.15 -24.66
N LYS A 83 -6.29 7.12 -24.46
CA LYS A 83 -4.84 7.07 -24.84
C LYS A 83 -4.09 8.37 -24.53
N ASP A 84 -3.63 9.07 -25.57
CA ASP A 84 -2.77 10.24 -25.44
C ASP A 84 -3.44 11.41 -24.71
N ASP A 85 -4.74 11.59 -24.81
CA ASP A 85 -5.45 12.66 -24.09
C ASP A 85 -5.53 12.35 -22.59
N ALA A 86 -5.77 11.09 -22.23
CA ALA A 86 -5.69 10.67 -20.83
C ALA A 86 -4.26 10.88 -20.27
N VAL A 87 -3.24 10.54 -21.04
CA VAL A 87 -1.84 10.74 -20.63
C VAL A 87 -1.54 12.21 -20.40
N LYS A 88 -1.95 13.12 -21.30
CA LYS A 88 -1.73 14.57 -21.14
C LYS A 88 -2.37 15.10 -19.86
N VAL A 89 -3.63 14.76 -19.60
CA VAL A 89 -4.34 15.20 -18.39
C VAL A 89 -3.67 14.64 -17.14
N LEU A 90 -3.41 13.32 -17.10
CA LEU A 90 -2.73 12.67 -15.98
C LEU A 90 -1.33 13.24 -15.75
N HIS A 91 -0.58 13.50 -16.83
CA HIS A 91 0.75 14.10 -16.74
C HIS A 91 0.70 15.49 -16.12
N SER A 92 -0.24 16.33 -16.55
CA SER A 92 -0.43 17.67 -15.98
C SER A 92 -0.73 17.62 -14.48
N ILE A 93 -1.65 16.73 -14.05
CA ILE A 93 -1.97 16.52 -12.63
C ILE A 93 -0.75 15.99 -11.87
N CYS A 94 -0.04 15.02 -12.44
CA CYS A 94 1.17 14.47 -11.86
C CYS A 94 2.27 15.51 -11.67
N GLN A 95 2.48 16.40 -12.65
CA GLN A 95 3.41 17.51 -12.53
C GLN A 95 2.98 18.51 -11.45
N GLN A 96 1.71 18.83 -11.36
CA GLN A 96 1.20 19.69 -10.30
C GLN A 96 1.47 19.10 -8.92
N ILE A 97 1.13 17.82 -8.69
CA ILE A 97 1.43 17.12 -7.45
C ILE A 97 2.94 17.13 -7.17
N TRP A 98 3.75 16.93 -8.22
CA TRP A 98 5.22 16.91 -8.12
C TRP A 98 5.78 18.22 -7.61
N LYS A 99 5.27 19.34 -8.12
CA LYS A 99 5.75 20.68 -7.76
C LYS A 99 5.17 21.18 -6.44
N THR A 100 3.87 20.95 -6.23
CA THR A 100 3.17 21.46 -5.04
C THR A 100 3.22 20.52 -3.85
N GLN A 101 3.57 19.24 -4.06
CA GLN A 101 3.52 18.18 -3.06
C GLN A 101 2.12 17.88 -2.52
N GLN A 102 1.09 18.46 -3.11
CA GLN A 102 -0.29 18.30 -2.68
C GLN A 102 -1.01 17.26 -3.54
N TRP A 103 -1.62 16.30 -2.88
CA TRP A 103 -2.42 15.26 -3.52
C TRP A 103 -3.89 15.67 -3.57
N PRO A 104 -4.61 15.40 -4.68
CA PRO A 104 -6.07 15.52 -4.70
C PRO A 104 -6.68 14.63 -3.62
N GLN A 105 -7.72 15.13 -2.92
CA GLN A 105 -8.34 14.37 -1.83
C GLN A 105 -8.92 13.02 -2.32
N ASP A 106 -9.53 13.00 -3.50
CA ASP A 106 -10.06 11.76 -4.06
C ASP A 106 -8.98 10.69 -4.34
N TRP A 107 -7.72 11.10 -4.50
CA TRP A 107 -6.61 10.16 -4.67
C TRP A 107 -6.07 9.61 -3.34
N LYS A 108 -6.49 10.22 -2.22
CA LYS A 108 -6.22 9.76 -0.86
C LYS A 108 -7.35 8.88 -0.30
N ARG A 109 -8.43 8.69 -1.06
CA ARG A 109 -9.57 7.88 -0.65
C ARG A 109 -9.43 6.44 -1.08
N SER A 110 -9.77 5.51 -0.18
CA SER A 110 -9.78 4.08 -0.49
C SER A 110 -11.06 3.40 -0.04
N VAL A 111 -11.51 2.45 -0.85
CA VAL A 111 -12.61 1.56 -0.50
C VAL A 111 -12.04 0.23 -0.08
N LEU A 112 -12.22 -0.13 1.17
CA LEU A 112 -11.76 -1.37 1.74
C LEU A 112 -12.80 -2.48 1.54
N ILE A 113 -12.36 -3.60 0.98
CA ILE A 113 -13.19 -4.78 0.77
C ILE A 113 -12.66 -5.91 1.66
N PRO A 114 -13.43 -6.34 2.69
CA PRO A 114 -13.04 -7.45 3.52
C PRO A 114 -13.22 -8.78 2.78
N ILE A 115 -12.15 -9.57 2.71
CA ILE A 115 -12.13 -10.91 2.13
C ILE A 115 -11.81 -11.92 3.22
N THR A 116 -12.65 -12.94 3.35
CA THR A 116 -12.46 -13.99 4.36
C THR A 116 -11.16 -14.75 4.15
N LYS A 117 -10.44 -14.98 5.23
CA LYS A 117 -9.41 -16.02 5.33
C LYS A 117 -10.05 -17.36 5.67
N ARG A 118 -9.24 -18.42 5.74
CA ARG A 118 -9.69 -19.67 6.36
C ARG A 118 -9.93 -19.45 7.86
N GLY A 119 -11.06 -19.89 8.37
CA GLY A 119 -11.41 -19.77 9.79
C GLY A 119 -12.84 -19.29 10.02
N ASN A 120 -13.11 -18.79 11.22
CA ASN A 120 -14.44 -18.31 11.60
C ASN A 120 -14.77 -17.00 10.86
N ALA A 121 -15.73 -17.07 9.95
CA ALA A 121 -16.18 -15.93 9.16
C ALA A 121 -16.90 -14.83 9.96
N LYS A 122 -17.24 -15.09 11.23
CA LYS A 122 -17.87 -14.11 12.12
C LYS A 122 -16.85 -13.14 12.75
N GLU A 123 -15.57 -13.46 12.71
CA GLU A 123 -14.52 -12.65 13.31
C GLU A 123 -13.89 -11.70 12.28
N CYS A 124 -13.94 -10.39 12.52
CA CYS A 124 -13.30 -9.39 11.65
C CYS A 124 -11.79 -9.64 11.46
N SER A 125 -11.12 -10.19 12.48
CA SER A 125 -9.70 -10.54 12.45
C SER A 125 -9.35 -11.60 11.40
N ASN A 126 -10.32 -12.44 11.02
CA ASN A 126 -10.19 -13.49 10.01
C ASN A 126 -10.36 -12.97 8.57
N TYR A 127 -10.31 -11.66 8.39
CA TYR A 127 -10.41 -11.05 7.07
C TYR A 127 -9.08 -10.39 6.67
N ARG A 128 -8.85 -10.37 5.36
CA ARG A 128 -7.91 -9.47 4.70
C ARG A 128 -8.71 -8.35 4.07
N THR A 129 -8.27 -7.13 4.22
CA THR A 129 -8.82 -6.00 3.50
C THR A 129 -8.07 -5.82 2.17
N ILE A 130 -8.80 -5.65 1.07
CA ILE A 130 -8.25 -5.18 -0.20
C ILE A 130 -8.65 -3.72 -0.33
N SER A 131 -7.66 -2.84 -0.49
CA SER A 131 -7.87 -1.42 -0.73
C SER A 131 -8.04 -1.15 -2.22
N LEU A 132 -9.18 -0.59 -2.59
CA LEU A 132 -9.45 -0.10 -3.94
C LEU A 132 -9.25 1.41 -3.97
N ILE A 133 -8.20 1.85 -4.63
CA ILE A 133 -7.90 3.27 -4.89
C ILE A 133 -8.17 3.59 -6.36
N SER A 134 -8.31 4.88 -6.70
CA SER A 134 -8.51 5.32 -8.07
C SER A 134 -7.40 4.83 -9.01
N HIS A 135 -7.73 4.55 -10.26
CA HIS A 135 -6.73 4.12 -11.24
C HIS A 135 -5.76 5.27 -11.59
N ALA A 136 -6.22 6.52 -11.54
CA ALA A 136 -5.36 7.70 -11.70
C ALA A 136 -4.30 7.76 -10.58
N SER A 137 -4.70 7.53 -9.32
CA SER A 137 -3.76 7.42 -8.20
C SER A 137 -2.77 6.27 -8.39
N LYS A 138 -3.23 5.10 -8.86
CA LYS A 138 -2.34 3.94 -9.15
C LYS A 138 -1.28 4.27 -10.19
N ILE A 139 -1.63 5.01 -11.26
CA ILE A 139 -0.68 5.43 -12.30
C ILE A 139 0.42 6.30 -11.66
N ARG A 140 0.02 7.27 -10.85
CA ARG A 140 0.96 8.14 -10.15
C ARG A 140 1.87 7.37 -9.20
N LEU A 141 1.30 6.46 -8.41
CA LEU A 141 2.05 5.60 -7.49
C LEU A 141 3.06 4.71 -8.22
N LYS A 142 2.76 4.27 -9.43
CA LYS A 142 3.70 3.52 -10.27
C LYS A 142 4.93 4.35 -10.64
N ILE A 143 4.74 5.61 -11.02
CA ILE A 143 5.85 6.53 -11.33
C ILE A 143 6.69 6.74 -10.06
N LEU A 144 6.05 7.06 -8.93
CA LEU A 144 6.73 7.26 -7.66
C LEU A 144 7.50 6.02 -7.21
N GLN A 145 6.88 4.83 -7.32
CA GLN A 145 7.52 3.55 -7.05
C GLN A 145 8.78 3.34 -7.88
N ALA A 146 8.71 3.60 -9.19
CA ALA A 146 9.86 3.42 -10.09
C ALA A 146 11.03 4.33 -9.71
N ARG A 147 10.75 5.56 -9.34
CA ARG A 147 11.77 6.52 -8.90
C ARG A 147 12.37 6.15 -7.55
N LEU A 148 11.54 5.78 -6.58
CA LEU A 148 12.02 5.29 -5.28
C LEU A 148 12.88 4.03 -5.40
N GLN A 149 12.50 3.13 -6.30
CA GLN A 149 13.19 1.85 -6.46
C GLN A 149 14.64 2.01 -6.90
N GLN A 150 14.99 3.09 -7.59
CA GLN A 150 16.37 3.40 -7.98
C GLN A 150 17.25 3.57 -6.73
N TYR A 151 16.77 4.27 -5.72
CA TYR A 151 17.48 4.48 -4.46
C TYR A 151 17.44 3.24 -3.58
N VAL A 152 16.26 2.69 -3.34
CA VAL A 152 16.06 1.57 -2.42
C VAL A 152 16.86 0.33 -2.83
N ASN A 153 16.99 0.05 -4.13
CA ASN A 153 17.73 -1.12 -4.60
C ASN A 153 19.22 -1.11 -4.23
N HIS A 154 19.81 0.07 -4.05
CA HIS A 154 21.22 0.21 -3.66
C HIS A 154 21.41 -0.02 -2.16
N GLU A 155 20.40 0.29 -1.35
CA GLU A 155 20.47 0.23 0.12
C GLU A 155 20.02 -1.11 0.70
N LEU A 156 19.23 -1.88 -0.08
CA LEU A 156 18.73 -3.17 0.40
C LEU A 156 19.86 -4.20 0.49
N PRO A 157 20.04 -4.86 1.64
CA PRO A 157 21.06 -5.89 1.81
C PRO A 157 20.78 -7.09 0.90
N ASP A 158 21.84 -7.80 0.50
CA ASP A 158 21.75 -8.94 -0.41
C ASP A 158 20.89 -10.11 0.13
N VAL A 159 20.77 -10.21 1.45
CA VAL A 159 19.93 -11.23 2.10
C VAL A 159 18.43 -10.96 1.91
N GLN A 160 18.04 -9.72 1.62
CA GLN A 160 16.64 -9.35 1.38
C GLN A 160 16.19 -9.94 0.04
N ALA A 161 15.29 -10.91 0.08
CA ALA A 161 14.73 -11.55 -1.11
C ALA A 161 13.32 -11.03 -1.44
N GLY A 162 12.51 -10.73 -0.42
CA GLY A 162 11.14 -10.26 -0.60
C GLY A 162 11.08 -8.93 -1.36
N PHE A 163 10.14 -8.83 -2.30
CA PHE A 163 9.87 -7.63 -3.11
C PHE A 163 11.05 -7.12 -3.97
N ARG A 164 12.07 -7.95 -4.20
CA ARG A 164 13.20 -7.65 -5.10
C ARG A 164 13.03 -8.33 -6.46
N LYS A 165 13.26 -7.57 -7.54
CA LYS A 165 13.27 -8.12 -8.90
C LYS A 165 14.39 -9.17 -9.04
N GLY A 166 14.08 -10.32 -9.65
CA GLY A 166 15.05 -11.40 -9.86
C GLY A 166 15.32 -12.27 -8.63
N ARG A 167 14.64 -12.02 -7.49
CA ARG A 167 14.70 -12.88 -6.31
C ARG A 167 13.39 -13.64 -6.16
N GLU A 168 13.44 -14.96 -6.37
CA GLU A 168 12.26 -15.81 -6.34
C GLU A 168 12.23 -16.70 -5.10
N THR A 169 11.03 -17.13 -4.69
CA THR A 169 10.85 -18.09 -3.60
C THR A 169 11.63 -19.38 -3.84
N ARG A 170 11.73 -19.79 -5.11
CA ARG A 170 12.48 -20.98 -5.53
C ARG A 170 13.95 -20.90 -5.14
N ASN A 171 14.57 -19.74 -5.32
CA ASN A 171 15.97 -19.51 -4.93
C ASN A 171 16.16 -19.60 -3.42
N GLN A 172 15.21 -19.10 -2.63
CA GLN A 172 15.28 -19.18 -1.17
C GLN A 172 15.11 -20.61 -0.67
N ILE A 173 14.23 -21.39 -1.29
CA ILE A 173 14.11 -22.83 -1.00
C ILE A 173 15.42 -23.56 -1.31
N ALA A 174 16.04 -23.25 -2.44
CA ALA A 174 17.34 -23.84 -2.83
C ALA A 174 18.45 -23.50 -1.82
N ASN A 175 18.51 -22.24 -1.36
CA ASN A 175 19.46 -21.81 -0.34
C ASN A 175 19.30 -22.57 0.98
N ILE A 176 18.05 -22.76 1.45
CA ILE A 176 17.78 -23.53 2.66
C ILE A 176 18.21 -24.99 2.48
N ARG A 177 17.88 -25.60 1.36
CA ARG A 177 18.29 -26.98 1.04
C ARG A 177 19.82 -27.11 1.02
N TRP A 178 20.50 -26.19 0.37
CA TRP A 178 21.95 -26.16 0.32
C TRP A 178 22.58 -26.06 1.74
N MET A 179 22.03 -25.17 2.60
CA MET A 179 22.49 -25.08 4.00
C MET A 179 22.29 -26.38 4.77
N MET A 180 21.15 -27.06 4.57
CA MET A 180 20.87 -28.35 5.19
C MET A 180 21.85 -29.44 4.73
N GLU A 181 22.15 -29.50 3.42
CA GLU A 181 23.11 -30.43 2.84
C GLU A 181 24.52 -30.21 3.40
N LYS A 182 24.96 -28.93 3.47
CA LYS A 182 26.22 -28.57 4.04
C LYS A 182 26.33 -28.90 5.55
N ALA A 183 25.28 -28.60 6.30
CA ALA A 183 25.23 -28.98 7.72
C ALA A 183 25.37 -30.51 7.93
N ARG A 184 24.72 -31.29 7.04
CA ARG A 184 24.87 -32.77 7.07
C ARG A 184 26.25 -33.23 6.67
N GLU A 185 26.85 -32.65 5.63
CA GLU A 185 28.22 -32.97 5.19
C GLU A 185 29.24 -32.75 6.31
N PHE A 186 29.11 -31.65 7.06
CA PHE A 186 30.00 -31.30 8.16
C PHE A 186 29.54 -31.86 9.52
N GLN A 187 28.51 -32.69 9.57
CA GLN A 187 27.92 -33.28 10.78
C GLN A 187 27.59 -32.23 11.85
N LYS A 188 27.12 -31.05 11.43
CA LYS A 188 26.74 -29.96 12.32
C LYS A 188 25.23 -29.86 12.43
N ASN A 189 24.76 -29.64 13.65
CA ASN A 189 23.34 -29.31 13.86
C ASN A 189 23.03 -27.90 13.34
N ILE A 190 21.88 -27.75 12.66
CA ILE A 190 21.37 -26.48 12.21
C ILE A 190 19.94 -26.31 12.74
N TYR A 191 19.62 -25.10 13.18
CA TYR A 191 18.31 -24.75 13.72
C TYR A 191 17.70 -23.63 12.89
N PHE A 192 16.45 -23.79 12.50
CA PHE A 192 15.70 -22.78 11.76
C PHE A 192 14.59 -22.20 12.62
N CYS A 193 14.46 -20.88 12.60
CA CYS A 193 13.35 -20.17 13.18
C CYS A 193 12.62 -19.38 12.07
N PHE A 194 11.34 -19.66 11.89
CA PHE A 194 10.50 -18.95 10.91
C PHE A 194 9.59 -17.97 11.64
N ILE A 195 9.67 -16.69 11.27
CA ILE A 195 8.87 -15.63 11.88
C ILE A 195 7.89 -15.09 10.84
N ASP A 196 6.59 -15.26 11.11
CA ASP A 196 5.52 -14.72 10.26
C ASP A 196 4.77 -13.61 11.01
N TYR A 197 4.79 -12.40 10.45
CA TYR A 197 4.12 -11.25 11.06
C TYR A 197 2.65 -11.21 10.69
N VAL A 198 1.77 -11.07 11.68
CA VAL A 198 0.36 -10.84 11.46
C VAL A 198 0.16 -9.41 10.93
N LYS A 199 -0.37 -9.29 9.71
CA LYS A 199 -0.66 -8.00 9.07
C LYS A 199 0.54 -7.05 9.06
N ALA A 200 1.68 -7.54 8.59
CA ALA A 200 2.96 -6.82 8.63
C ALA A 200 2.89 -5.41 8.01
N LEU A 201 2.24 -5.28 6.83
CA LEU A 201 2.11 -4.01 6.12
C LEU A 201 1.19 -3.02 6.86
N ASP A 202 0.14 -3.52 7.51
CA ASP A 202 -0.82 -2.67 8.23
C ASP A 202 -0.24 -2.13 9.56
N ARG A 203 0.90 -2.70 10.01
CA ARG A 203 1.54 -2.34 11.29
C ARG A 203 2.84 -1.57 11.15
N VAL A 204 3.12 -1.05 9.97
CA VAL A 204 4.31 -0.20 9.77
C VAL A 204 4.14 1.11 10.54
N ASP A 205 5.12 1.42 11.38
CA ASP A 205 5.21 2.72 12.05
C ASP A 205 5.70 3.76 11.04
N HIS A 206 4.84 4.73 10.70
CA HIS A 206 5.15 5.71 9.68
C HIS A 206 6.31 6.62 10.08
N ASN A 207 6.41 7.03 11.36
CA ASN A 207 7.50 7.89 11.81
C ASN A 207 8.86 7.20 11.67
N LYS A 208 8.91 5.91 12.03
CA LYS A 208 10.11 5.10 11.79
C LYS A 208 10.39 4.91 10.31
N LEU A 209 9.35 4.73 9.49
CA LEU A 209 9.51 4.63 8.04
C LEU A 209 10.16 5.87 7.45
N TRP A 210 9.71 7.06 7.82
CA TRP A 210 10.28 8.32 7.33
C TRP A 210 11.74 8.49 7.74
N LYS A 211 12.06 8.11 8.98
CA LYS A 211 13.44 8.12 9.48
C LYS A 211 14.33 7.17 8.68
N ILE A 212 13.89 5.94 8.47
CA ILE A 212 14.63 4.94 7.68
C ILE A 212 14.85 5.42 6.24
N LEU A 213 13.82 5.97 5.57
CA LEU A 213 13.96 6.49 4.22
C LEU A 213 15.01 7.62 4.16
N LYS A 214 15.05 8.50 5.16
CA LYS A 214 16.07 9.55 5.28
C LYS A 214 17.47 8.96 5.47
N GLU A 215 17.61 7.96 6.36
CA GLU A 215 18.87 7.26 6.61
C GLU A 215 19.38 6.52 5.36
N MET A 216 18.47 5.99 4.52
CA MET A 216 18.78 5.38 3.22
C MET A 216 19.14 6.41 2.14
N GLY A 217 19.21 7.69 2.44
CA GLY A 217 19.52 8.73 1.46
C GLY A 217 18.41 8.99 0.43
N ILE A 218 17.16 8.58 0.71
CA ILE A 218 16.03 8.90 -0.17
C ILE A 218 15.82 10.42 -0.18
N PRO A 219 15.73 11.05 -1.37
CA PRO A 219 15.53 12.49 -1.47
C PRO A 219 14.33 12.99 -0.67
N ALA A 220 14.50 14.12 0.01
CA ALA A 220 13.46 14.73 0.82
C ALA A 220 12.17 14.98 0.03
N HIS A 221 12.30 15.34 -1.26
CA HIS A 221 11.17 15.53 -2.17
C HIS A 221 10.28 14.28 -2.29
N LEU A 222 10.89 13.11 -2.48
CA LEU A 222 10.16 11.83 -2.60
C LEU A 222 9.54 11.42 -1.26
N THR A 223 10.28 11.61 -0.17
CA THR A 223 9.78 11.31 1.18
C THR A 223 8.58 12.19 1.55
N CYS A 224 8.64 13.49 1.22
CA CYS A 224 7.54 14.42 1.46
C CYS A 224 6.29 14.06 0.63
N LEU A 225 6.44 13.68 -0.64
CA LEU A 225 5.34 13.20 -1.45
C LEU A 225 4.64 12.00 -0.82
N LEU A 226 5.41 11.05 -0.28
CA LEU A 226 4.84 9.89 0.45
C LEU A 226 4.12 10.33 1.72
N ARG A 227 4.74 11.16 2.55
CA ARG A 227 4.12 11.69 3.78
C ARG A 227 2.77 12.36 3.48
N ASN A 228 2.75 13.25 2.48
CA ASN A 228 1.55 13.97 2.09
C ASN A 228 0.45 13.08 1.49
N LEU A 229 0.83 11.93 0.91
CA LEU A 229 -0.13 10.93 0.50
C LEU A 229 -0.79 10.25 1.72
N TYR A 230 0.01 9.88 2.72
CA TYR A 230 -0.50 9.23 3.93
C TYR A 230 -1.23 10.22 4.86
N ALA A 231 -0.89 11.50 4.81
CA ALA A 231 -1.57 12.52 5.59
C ALA A 231 -3.00 12.78 5.06
N GLY A 232 -3.99 12.62 5.93
CA GLY A 232 -5.38 12.89 5.61
C GLY A 232 -6.01 11.89 4.63
N GLN A 233 -5.56 10.64 4.65
CA GLN A 233 -6.25 9.53 3.98
C GLN A 233 -7.63 9.32 4.59
N GLU A 234 -8.59 8.98 3.75
CA GLU A 234 -9.96 8.64 4.13
C GLU A 234 -10.30 7.25 3.57
N GLU A 235 -10.95 6.46 4.40
CA GLU A 235 -11.32 5.10 4.07
C GLU A 235 -12.82 4.88 4.26
N THR A 236 -13.38 3.95 3.49
CA THR A 236 -14.72 3.41 3.70
C THR A 236 -14.69 1.90 3.54
N VAL A 237 -15.47 1.17 4.31
CA VAL A 237 -15.57 -0.29 4.19
C VAL A 237 -16.82 -0.65 3.41
N ARG A 238 -16.65 -1.40 2.33
CA ARG A 238 -17.76 -1.95 1.55
C ARG A 238 -18.06 -3.37 2.00
N THR A 239 -19.24 -3.53 2.56
CA THR A 239 -19.80 -4.82 2.98
C THR A 239 -20.93 -5.25 2.05
N ARG A 240 -21.53 -6.41 2.29
CA ARG A 240 -22.77 -6.83 1.59
C ARG A 240 -23.97 -5.94 1.95
N HIS A 241 -23.92 -5.29 3.09
CA HIS A 241 -24.98 -4.43 3.61
C HIS A 241 -24.81 -2.95 3.20
N GLY A 242 -23.86 -2.65 2.33
CA GLY A 242 -23.55 -1.31 1.87
C GLY A 242 -22.15 -0.84 2.30
N THR A 243 -21.90 0.45 2.13
CA THR A 243 -20.66 1.10 2.54
C THR A 243 -20.84 1.86 3.85
N THR A 244 -19.78 1.94 4.66
CA THR A 244 -19.72 2.83 5.81
C THR A 244 -19.60 4.29 5.37
N ASP A 245 -19.76 5.22 6.29
CA ASP A 245 -19.28 6.59 6.07
C ASP A 245 -17.76 6.63 5.91
N TRP A 246 -17.23 7.74 5.36
CA TRP A 246 -15.80 7.97 5.25
C TRP A 246 -15.22 8.29 6.63
N PHE A 247 -14.12 7.64 6.98
CA PHE A 247 -13.40 7.84 8.23
C PHE A 247 -11.88 8.00 7.96
N LYS A 248 -11.13 8.50 8.95
CA LYS A 248 -9.68 8.73 8.90
C LYS A 248 -8.92 7.68 9.67
#